data_5491932387c19779a4f8aeead16441fa
#
_entry.id   5491932387c19779a4f8aeead16441fa
#
_cell.length_a   1.000
_cell.length_b   1.000
_cell.length_c   1.000
_cell.angle_alpha   90.00
_cell.angle_beta   90.00
_cell.angle_gamma   90.00
#
_symmetry.space_group_name_H-M   'P 1'
#
loop_
_entity.id
_entity.type
_entity.pdbx_description
1 polymer ?
#
loop_
_entity_poly.entity_id
_entity_poly.type
_entity_poly.pdbx_seq_one_letter_code
_entity_poly.pdbx_strand_id
1 'polypeptide(L)'
;MKLKSLIITSALLLAACGYTQAQSTQVIAHRGFWKTDGSAQNSIAALVKADSINCYGSEFDVWLTADNQLVVNHDSTFKGVNMQKSTAQQCTAVILDNGEQLPTLRQYLEKAGQLKTRLILELKSHKTPEQETRAVESIVKMVKDMGLENRMEYIAFSRHATKEFIRLTPKGTPVYYLEGDLSPKELKEWGCAGPDYHFSVFKRHPEWIKESHDLGMKVNAWTVNDAKDMKWLIDHGVDFITTNVPV
;
A
#
# COMPACT_ATOMS: atom_id res chain seq x y z
N MET A 1 59.54 -28.72 -44.62
CA MET A 1 58.07 -28.97 -44.46
C MET A 1 57.65 -28.48 -43.09
N LYS A 2 56.89 -27.36 -43.03
CA LYS A 2 56.36 -26.79 -41.76
C LYS A 2 54.92 -27.20 -41.63
N LEU A 3 54.62 -27.99 -40.60
CA LEU A 3 53.25 -28.36 -40.24
C LEU A 3 52.55 -27.12 -39.57
N LYS A 4 51.48 -26.67 -40.16
CA LYS A 4 50.60 -25.64 -39.52
C LYS A 4 49.61 -26.37 -38.67
N SER A 5 49.66 -26.10 -37.34
CA SER A 5 48.69 -26.55 -36.37
C SER A 5 47.44 -25.66 -36.46
N LEU A 6 46.29 -26.27 -36.69
CA LEU A 6 44.98 -25.62 -36.76
C LEU A 6 44.36 -25.72 -35.37
N ILE A 7 44.30 -24.62 -34.67
CA ILE A 7 43.59 -24.54 -33.36
C ILE A 7 42.11 -24.22 -33.65
N ILE A 8 41.24 -25.20 -33.41
CA ILE A 8 39.79 -25.03 -33.45
C ILE A 8 39.35 -24.57 -32.05
N THR A 9 38.99 -23.31 -31.96
CA THR A 9 38.42 -22.74 -30.73
C THR A 9 36.91 -22.98 -30.71
N SER A 10 36.48 -23.99 -29.96
CA SER A 10 35.06 -24.23 -29.71
C SER A 10 34.54 -23.21 -28.73
N ALA A 11 33.74 -22.26 -29.20
CA ALA A 11 32.98 -21.34 -28.33
C ALA A 11 31.78 -22.10 -27.74
N LEU A 12 31.85 -22.44 -26.45
CA LEU A 12 30.68 -22.89 -25.70
C LEU A 12 29.77 -21.67 -25.45
N LEU A 13 28.63 -21.59 -26.13
CA LEU A 13 27.51 -20.74 -25.73
C LEU A 13 26.86 -21.35 -24.48
N LEU A 14 27.19 -20.81 -23.33
CA LEU A 14 26.42 -21.02 -22.12
C LEU A 14 25.10 -20.22 -22.26
N ALA A 15 24.02 -20.91 -22.64
CA ALA A 15 22.69 -20.38 -22.47
C ALA A 15 22.43 -20.24 -20.96
N ALA A 16 22.58 -19.03 -20.44
CA ALA A 16 22.13 -18.68 -19.11
C ALA A 16 20.59 -18.76 -19.10
N CYS A 17 20.05 -19.92 -18.73
CA CYS A 17 18.67 -20.08 -18.38
C CYS A 17 18.49 -19.29 -17.07
N GLY A 18 18.08 -18.02 -17.19
CA GLY A 18 17.73 -17.20 -16.04
C GLY A 18 16.51 -17.82 -15.35
N TYR A 19 16.75 -18.59 -14.32
CA TYR A 19 15.70 -18.91 -13.35
C TYR A 19 15.33 -17.57 -12.71
N THR A 20 14.28 -16.92 -13.21
CA THR A 20 13.59 -15.89 -12.46
C THR A 20 12.98 -16.59 -11.26
N GLN A 21 13.62 -16.44 -10.11
CA GLN A 21 13.04 -16.88 -8.85
C GLN A 21 11.68 -16.20 -8.75
N ALA A 22 10.60 -16.99 -8.75
CA ALA A 22 9.25 -16.46 -8.59
C ALA A 22 9.24 -15.62 -7.30
N GLN A 23 8.98 -14.33 -7.44
CA GLN A 23 8.93 -13.44 -6.28
C GLN A 23 7.78 -13.93 -5.40
N SER A 24 8.07 -14.28 -4.15
CA SER A 24 7.05 -14.75 -3.21
C SER A 24 6.07 -13.61 -2.92
N THR A 25 4.77 -13.90 -2.93
CA THR A 25 3.72 -12.97 -2.52
C THR A 25 3.99 -12.48 -1.10
N GLN A 26 3.94 -11.17 -0.88
CA GLN A 26 4.20 -10.55 0.40
C GLN A 26 2.90 -10.11 1.08
N VAL A 27 2.90 -10.06 2.41
CA VAL A 27 1.70 -9.77 3.20
C VAL A 27 1.73 -8.31 3.68
N ILE A 28 0.60 -7.61 3.49
CA ILE A 28 0.31 -6.29 4.05
C ILE A 28 -0.76 -6.47 5.13
N ALA A 29 -0.51 -5.95 6.33
CA ALA A 29 -1.47 -5.96 7.42
C ALA A 29 -2.51 -4.84 7.21
N HIS A 30 -3.76 -5.20 6.89
CA HIS A 30 -4.88 -4.28 6.68
C HIS A 30 -5.25 -3.57 7.99
N ARG A 31 -5.11 -2.26 8.06
CA ARG A 31 -5.29 -1.41 9.27
C ARG A 31 -4.36 -1.84 10.42
N GLY A 32 -3.16 -2.33 10.07
CA GLY A 32 -2.22 -2.97 10.98
C GLY A 32 -2.62 -4.39 11.40
N PHE A 33 -1.83 -5.03 12.27
CA PHE A 33 -2.20 -6.33 12.86
C PHE A 33 -3.09 -6.11 14.09
N TRP A 34 -4.37 -5.87 13.84
CA TRP A 34 -5.34 -5.49 14.86
C TRP A 34 -6.10 -6.66 15.47
N LYS A 35 -6.24 -7.80 14.76
CA LYS A 35 -6.91 -9.01 15.29
C LYS A 35 -6.02 -9.78 16.25
N THR A 36 -5.56 -9.11 17.29
CA THR A 36 -4.70 -9.68 18.34
C THR A 36 -4.87 -8.87 19.62
N ASP A 37 -4.59 -9.48 20.77
CA ASP A 37 -4.80 -8.88 22.10
C ASP A 37 -4.10 -7.53 22.24
N GLY A 38 -4.79 -6.55 22.83
CA GLY A 38 -4.28 -5.19 23.07
C GLY A 38 -4.10 -4.36 21.79
N SER A 39 -4.75 -4.73 20.69
CA SER A 39 -4.68 -4.03 19.41
C SER A 39 -6.07 -3.62 18.92
N ALA A 40 -6.15 -2.58 18.08
CA ALA A 40 -7.37 -2.13 17.41
C ALA A 40 -7.04 -1.67 15.98
N GLN A 41 -8.04 -1.64 15.10
CA GLN A 41 -7.85 -1.13 13.73
C GLN A 41 -7.24 0.29 13.77
N ASN A 42 -6.24 0.52 12.92
CA ASN A 42 -5.58 1.83 12.80
C ASN A 42 -4.90 2.34 14.10
N SER A 43 -4.75 1.50 15.13
CA SER A 43 -4.04 1.85 16.35
C SER A 43 -2.51 1.83 16.14
N ILE A 44 -1.80 2.54 16.99
CA ILE A 44 -0.33 2.47 17.03
C ILE A 44 0.13 1.06 17.43
N ALA A 45 -0.59 0.39 18.34
CA ALA A 45 -0.31 -1.01 18.67
C ALA A 45 -0.43 -1.94 17.46
N ALA A 46 -1.43 -1.73 16.58
CA ALA A 46 -1.59 -2.55 15.37
C ALA A 46 -0.41 -2.39 14.40
N LEU A 47 0.11 -1.17 14.24
CA LEU A 47 1.32 -0.89 13.47
C LEU A 47 2.54 -1.61 14.04
N VAL A 48 2.78 -1.48 15.34
CA VAL A 48 3.91 -2.13 16.04
C VAL A 48 3.85 -3.66 15.89
N LYS A 49 2.66 -4.24 15.99
CA LYS A 49 2.48 -5.67 15.82
C LYS A 49 2.68 -6.16 14.40
N ALA A 50 2.25 -5.38 13.40
CA ALA A 50 2.54 -5.68 12.00
C ALA A 50 4.06 -5.71 11.73
N ASP A 51 4.81 -4.77 12.31
CA ASP A 51 6.27 -4.74 12.25
C ASP A 51 6.89 -5.96 12.94
N SER A 52 6.40 -6.33 14.12
CA SER A 52 6.94 -7.43 14.93
C SER A 52 6.85 -8.81 14.27
N ILE A 53 5.88 -9.01 13.38
CA ILE A 53 5.70 -10.25 12.61
C ILE A 53 6.29 -10.15 11.19
N ASN A 54 7.06 -9.09 10.91
CA ASN A 54 7.73 -8.84 9.65
C ASN A 54 6.78 -8.78 8.43
N CYS A 55 5.59 -8.20 8.58
CA CYS A 55 4.78 -7.85 7.41
C CYS A 55 5.57 -6.96 6.46
N TYR A 56 5.38 -7.13 5.16
CA TYR A 56 5.93 -6.21 4.15
C TYR A 56 5.52 -4.78 4.44
N GLY A 57 4.23 -4.57 4.73
CA GLY A 57 3.68 -3.26 5.04
C GLY A 57 2.57 -3.33 6.07
N SER A 58 2.32 -2.19 6.71
CA SER A 58 1.13 -1.91 7.50
C SER A 58 0.31 -0.87 6.75
N GLU A 59 -0.90 -1.24 6.38
CA GLU A 59 -1.86 -0.32 5.75
C GLU A 59 -2.62 0.43 6.84
N PHE A 60 -2.96 1.69 6.59
CA PHE A 60 -3.72 2.56 7.49
C PHE A 60 -4.42 3.69 6.73
N ASP A 61 -5.54 4.15 7.29
CA ASP A 61 -6.48 5.08 6.67
C ASP A 61 -6.35 6.49 7.22
N VAL A 62 -6.40 7.52 6.37
CA VAL A 62 -6.21 8.92 6.75
C VAL A 62 -7.37 9.80 6.31
N TRP A 63 -7.83 10.67 7.21
CA TRP A 63 -8.79 11.73 6.97
C TRP A 63 -8.19 13.11 7.24
N LEU A 64 -8.60 14.10 6.45
CA LEU A 64 -8.42 15.52 6.75
C LEU A 64 -9.61 16.01 7.59
N THR A 65 -9.33 16.60 8.73
CA THR A 65 -10.34 17.14 9.67
C THR A 65 -10.85 18.53 9.25
N ALA A 66 -11.88 19.02 9.94
CA ALA A 66 -12.45 20.34 9.69
C ALA A 66 -11.42 21.48 9.88
N ASP A 67 -10.46 21.32 10.76
CA ASP A 67 -9.36 22.26 11.04
C ASP A 67 -8.07 21.92 10.26
N ASN A 68 -8.19 21.17 9.16
CA ASN A 68 -7.09 20.80 8.25
C ASN A 68 -5.94 20.05 8.93
N GLN A 69 -6.23 19.25 9.94
CA GLN A 69 -5.28 18.30 10.52
C GLN A 69 -5.53 16.90 9.96
N LEU A 70 -4.57 16.00 10.12
CA LEU A 70 -4.67 14.63 9.62
C LEU A 70 -4.80 13.65 10.78
N VAL A 71 -5.82 12.78 10.72
CA VAL A 71 -6.11 11.74 11.72
C VAL A 71 -6.20 10.38 11.06
N VAL A 72 -5.93 9.31 11.84
CA VAL A 72 -5.88 7.94 11.34
C VAL A 72 -7.13 7.18 11.80
N ASN A 73 -8.03 6.89 10.86
CA ASN A 73 -9.25 6.12 11.08
C ASN A 73 -9.85 5.68 9.74
N HIS A 74 -10.51 4.53 9.70
CA HIS A 74 -11.16 4.05 8.47
C HIS A 74 -12.49 4.74 8.20
N ASP A 75 -13.41 4.72 9.17
CA ASP A 75 -14.77 5.18 8.97
C ASP A 75 -14.86 6.70 8.96
N SER A 76 -15.70 7.26 8.10
CA SER A 76 -15.95 8.70 8.06
C SER A 76 -16.61 9.20 9.36
N THR A 77 -17.29 8.31 10.08
CA THR A 77 -17.86 8.57 11.42
C THR A 77 -17.57 7.38 12.33
N PHE A 78 -16.89 7.62 13.44
CA PHE A 78 -16.52 6.58 14.40
C PHE A 78 -16.91 7.02 15.81
N LYS A 79 -17.64 6.16 16.53
CA LYS A 79 -18.17 6.44 17.89
C LYS A 79 -18.85 7.81 18.00
N GLY A 80 -19.64 8.18 16.98
CA GLY A 80 -20.42 9.43 16.93
C GLY A 80 -19.64 10.66 16.46
N VAL A 81 -18.33 10.56 16.22
CA VAL A 81 -17.49 11.67 15.74
C VAL A 81 -17.24 11.54 14.24
N ASN A 82 -17.62 12.55 13.45
CA ASN A 82 -17.37 12.58 12.01
C ASN A 82 -16.03 13.24 11.71
N MET A 83 -15.12 12.51 11.06
CA MET A 83 -13.73 12.91 10.84
C MET A 83 -13.59 14.23 10.06
N GLN A 84 -14.36 14.41 9.00
CA GLN A 84 -14.28 15.62 8.15
C GLN A 84 -15.00 16.84 8.74
N LYS A 85 -15.95 16.65 9.70
CA LYS A 85 -16.76 17.72 10.30
C LYS A 85 -16.29 18.12 11.70
N SER A 86 -15.34 17.39 12.27
CA SER A 86 -14.80 17.62 13.61
C SER A 86 -13.37 18.14 13.55
N THR A 87 -12.93 18.82 14.60
CA THR A 87 -11.53 19.20 14.77
C THR A 87 -10.68 17.97 15.11
N ALA A 88 -9.38 18.07 14.90
CA ALA A 88 -8.45 17.01 15.32
C ALA A 88 -8.56 16.70 16.81
N GLN A 89 -8.75 17.72 17.66
CA GLN A 89 -8.96 17.54 19.10
C GLN A 89 -10.19 16.68 19.40
N GLN A 90 -11.29 16.91 18.69
CA GLN A 90 -12.52 16.11 18.85
C GLN A 90 -12.31 14.67 18.35
N CYS A 91 -11.63 14.49 17.23
CA CYS A 91 -11.33 13.16 16.70
C CYS A 91 -10.43 12.37 17.65
N THR A 92 -9.34 12.97 18.14
CA THR A 92 -8.36 12.29 19.01
C THR A 92 -8.87 12.08 20.44
N ALA A 93 -9.98 12.70 20.84
CA ALA A 93 -10.67 12.38 22.10
C ALA A 93 -11.38 11.02 22.06
N VAL A 94 -11.57 10.43 20.87
CA VAL A 94 -12.17 9.10 20.71
C VAL A 94 -11.21 8.03 21.19
N ILE A 95 -11.70 7.12 22.04
CA ILE A 95 -10.94 5.97 22.54
C ILE A 95 -11.22 4.76 21.64
N LEU A 96 -10.15 4.14 21.12
CA LEU A 96 -10.19 2.92 20.34
C LEU A 96 -10.53 1.71 21.23
N ASP A 97 -10.84 0.58 20.62
CA ASP A 97 -11.29 -0.62 21.36
C ASP A 97 -10.18 -1.25 22.22
N ASN A 98 -8.91 -0.92 21.96
CA ASN A 98 -7.76 -1.33 22.79
C ASN A 98 -7.38 -0.31 23.88
N GLY A 99 -8.14 0.77 24.06
CA GLY A 99 -7.89 1.82 25.05
C GLY A 99 -6.96 2.96 24.61
N GLU A 100 -6.35 2.88 23.42
CA GLU A 100 -5.60 3.99 22.85
C GLU A 100 -6.53 5.12 22.40
N GLN A 101 -6.02 6.34 22.36
CA GLN A 101 -6.70 7.43 21.65
C GLN A 101 -6.55 7.25 20.13
N LEU A 102 -7.57 7.68 19.37
CA LEU A 102 -7.46 7.76 17.92
C LEU A 102 -6.27 8.67 17.57
N PRO A 103 -5.25 8.17 16.81
CA PRO A 103 -4.04 8.94 16.62
C PRO A 103 -4.17 9.99 15.52
N THR A 104 -3.44 11.09 15.68
CA THR A 104 -3.10 11.95 14.53
C THR A 104 -2.13 11.21 13.60
N LEU A 105 -2.08 11.61 12.33
CA LEU A 105 -1.08 11.06 11.39
C LEU A 105 0.34 11.31 11.91
N ARG A 106 0.63 12.47 12.52
CA ARG A 106 1.94 12.77 13.10
C ARG A 106 2.34 11.75 14.15
N GLN A 107 1.48 11.48 15.13
CA GLN A 107 1.75 10.49 16.19
C GLN A 107 1.98 9.09 15.62
N TYR A 108 1.19 8.71 14.61
CA TYR A 108 1.33 7.43 13.93
C TYR A 108 2.67 7.32 13.20
N LEU A 109 3.07 8.35 12.45
CA LEU A 109 4.33 8.40 11.71
C LEU A 109 5.56 8.52 12.64
N GLU A 110 5.46 9.22 13.78
CA GLU A 110 6.51 9.26 14.81
C GLU A 110 6.84 7.85 15.33
N LYS A 111 5.80 7.04 15.61
CA LYS A 111 6.01 5.63 15.96
C LYS A 111 6.58 4.84 14.77
N ALA A 112 6.05 5.03 13.59
CA ALA A 112 6.51 4.36 12.38
C ALA A 112 8.00 4.62 12.10
N GLY A 113 8.51 5.81 12.41
CA GLY A 113 9.92 6.15 12.27
C GLY A 113 10.88 5.26 13.09
N GLN A 114 10.38 4.61 14.14
CA GLN A 114 11.13 3.68 15.00
C GLN A 114 11.08 2.22 14.53
N LEU A 115 10.30 1.92 13.48
CA LEU A 115 9.99 0.59 12.99
C LEU A 115 10.61 0.39 11.59
N LYS A 116 10.45 -0.80 11.00
CA LYS A 116 11.03 -1.18 9.70
C LYS A 116 9.98 -1.40 8.62
N THR A 117 8.73 -1.77 9.00
CA THR A 117 7.67 -2.09 8.05
C THR A 117 7.38 -0.93 7.12
N ARG A 118 6.99 -1.22 5.87
CA ARG A 118 6.54 -0.19 4.92
C ARG A 118 5.20 0.39 5.36
N LEU A 119 4.92 1.59 4.92
CA LEU A 119 3.76 2.37 5.33
C LEU A 119 2.84 2.55 4.11
N ILE A 120 1.72 1.84 4.11
CA ILE A 120 0.74 1.89 3.02
C ILE A 120 -0.39 2.80 3.47
N LEU A 121 -0.38 4.06 3.02
CA LEU A 121 -1.31 5.08 3.43
C LEU A 121 -2.49 5.18 2.46
N GLU A 122 -3.70 4.88 2.92
CA GLU A 122 -4.93 5.19 2.21
C GLU A 122 -5.41 6.60 2.55
N LEU A 123 -5.53 7.47 1.54
CA LEU A 123 -6.31 8.70 1.71
C LEU A 123 -7.77 8.41 1.40
N LYS A 124 -8.61 8.53 2.40
CA LYS A 124 -10.07 8.38 2.25
C LYS A 124 -10.64 9.49 1.36
N SER A 125 -11.64 9.15 0.56
CA SER A 125 -12.28 10.09 -0.37
C SER A 125 -12.96 11.24 0.38
N HIS A 126 -12.67 12.47 0.00
CA HIS A 126 -13.26 13.68 0.56
C HIS A 126 -14.37 14.22 -0.34
N LYS A 127 -15.11 15.21 0.18
CA LYS A 127 -16.27 15.77 -0.52
C LYS A 127 -15.91 16.53 -1.79
N THR A 128 -14.74 17.16 -1.81
CA THR A 128 -14.30 17.97 -2.94
C THR A 128 -12.84 17.70 -3.31
N PRO A 129 -12.48 17.85 -4.60
CA PRO A 129 -11.10 17.74 -5.05
C PRO A 129 -10.13 18.66 -4.29
N GLU A 130 -10.56 19.88 -3.91
CA GLU A 130 -9.72 20.83 -3.19
C GLU A 130 -9.39 20.33 -1.78
N GLN A 131 -10.30 19.60 -1.13
CA GLN A 131 -10.02 18.96 0.17
C GLN A 131 -9.01 17.83 0.01
N GLU A 132 -9.14 17.01 -1.04
CA GLU A 132 -8.18 15.95 -1.35
C GLU A 132 -6.80 16.52 -1.68
N THR A 133 -6.70 17.57 -2.50
CA THR A 133 -5.43 18.25 -2.78
C THR A 133 -4.77 18.74 -1.50
N ARG A 134 -5.51 19.44 -0.59
CA ARG A 134 -4.95 19.88 0.70
C ARG A 134 -4.50 18.71 1.58
N ALA A 135 -5.25 17.62 1.58
CA ALA A 135 -4.88 16.41 2.33
C ALA A 135 -3.57 15.83 1.79
N VAL A 136 -3.47 15.64 0.46
CA VAL A 136 -2.25 15.11 -0.19
C VAL A 136 -1.04 16.01 0.07
N GLU A 137 -1.18 17.33 -0.11
CA GLU A 137 -0.09 18.29 0.16
C GLU A 137 0.39 18.20 1.62
N SER A 138 -0.54 18.14 2.57
CA SER A 138 -0.24 18.03 4.00
C SER A 138 0.45 16.70 4.34
N ILE A 139 -0.02 15.58 3.77
CA ILE A 139 0.57 14.25 3.95
C ILE A 139 2.01 14.24 3.39
N VAL A 140 2.17 14.60 2.12
CA VAL A 140 3.49 14.57 1.45
C VAL A 140 4.50 15.45 2.17
N LYS A 141 4.08 16.66 2.59
CA LYS A 141 4.93 17.54 3.40
C LYS A 141 5.33 16.89 4.73
N MET A 142 4.38 16.33 5.47
CA MET A 142 4.65 15.70 6.78
C MET A 142 5.62 14.51 6.63
N VAL A 143 5.39 13.64 5.67
CA VAL A 143 6.25 12.48 5.37
C VAL A 143 7.68 12.94 5.04
N LYS A 144 7.82 13.97 4.21
CA LYS A 144 9.12 14.55 3.86
C LYS A 144 9.83 15.15 5.08
N ASP A 145 9.12 15.96 5.87
CA ASP A 145 9.66 16.58 7.08
C ASP A 145 10.17 15.54 8.10
N MET A 146 9.60 14.33 8.08
CA MET A 146 9.96 13.22 8.95
C MET A 146 10.96 12.23 8.33
N GLY A 147 11.37 12.44 7.06
CA GLY A 147 12.35 11.56 6.37
C GLY A 147 11.84 10.15 6.08
N LEU A 148 10.52 9.96 5.90
CA LEU A 148 9.90 8.64 5.72
C LEU A 148 9.57 8.32 4.25
N GLU A 149 9.91 9.17 3.29
CA GLU A 149 9.53 9.08 1.87
C GLU A 149 9.86 7.71 1.26
N ASN A 150 11.02 7.15 1.57
CA ASN A 150 11.48 5.87 1.01
C ASN A 150 10.71 4.64 1.54
N ARG A 151 9.86 4.82 2.55
CA ARG A 151 9.07 3.75 3.16
C ARG A 151 7.59 3.85 2.85
N MET A 152 7.17 4.95 2.20
CA MET A 152 5.76 5.22 1.89
C MET A 152 5.33 4.57 0.58
N GLU A 153 4.12 4.08 0.60
CA GLU A 153 3.28 3.79 -0.56
C GLU A 153 1.92 4.44 -0.32
N TYR A 154 1.28 4.93 -1.38
CA TYR A 154 0.01 5.63 -1.28
C TYR A 154 -1.06 4.91 -2.07
N ILE A 155 -2.26 4.83 -1.49
CA ILE A 155 -3.40 4.20 -2.12
C ILE A 155 -4.64 5.10 -1.97
N ALA A 156 -5.53 5.11 -2.95
CA ALA A 156 -6.77 5.89 -2.91
C ALA A 156 -7.85 5.33 -3.85
N PHE A 157 -9.11 5.45 -3.43
CA PHE A 157 -10.27 5.25 -4.31
C PHE A 157 -10.53 6.45 -5.22
N SER A 158 -10.22 7.66 -4.75
CA SER A 158 -10.40 8.87 -5.54
C SER A 158 -9.39 8.95 -6.68
N ARG A 159 -9.91 9.13 -7.91
CA ARG A 159 -9.09 9.40 -9.10
C ARG A 159 -8.27 10.68 -8.95
N HIS A 160 -8.86 11.70 -8.32
CA HIS A 160 -8.19 12.97 -8.08
C HIS A 160 -7.04 12.80 -7.10
N ALA A 161 -7.28 12.20 -5.92
CA ALA A 161 -6.25 11.95 -4.92
C ALA A 161 -5.09 11.08 -5.45
N THR A 162 -5.40 10.03 -6.24
CA THR A 162 -4.38 9.20 -6.89
C THR A 162 -3.45 10.04 -7.79
N LYS A 163 -4.03 10.89 -8.64
CA LYS A 163 -3.25 11.77 -9.53
C LYS A 163 -2.46 12.82 -8.76
N GLU A 164 -3.01 13.36 -7.67
CA GLU A 164 -2.30 14.31 -6.81
C GLU A 164 -1.10 13.65 -6.10
N PHE A 165 -1.22 12.43 -5.59
CA PHE A 165 -0.08 11.70 -5.04
C PHE A 165 1.00 11.46 -6.10
N ILE A 166 0.64 11.03 -7.32
CA ILE A 166 1.60 10.86 -8.42
C ILE A 166 2.30 12.17 -8.76
N ARG A 167 1.58 13.30 -8.74
CA ARG A 167 2.11 14.63 -9.07
C ARG A 167 3.05 15.19 -7.99
N LEU A 168 2.75 14.94 -6.72
CA LEU A 168 3.40 15.62 -5.58
C LEU A 168 4.48 14.80 -4.89
N THR A 169 4.51 13.49 -5.10
CA THR A 169 5.55 12.63 -4.51
C THR A 169 6.79 12.54 -5.39
N PRO A 170 7.96 12.18 -4.84
CA PRO A 170 9.15 11.93 -5.63
C PRO A 170 8.90 10.88 -6.73
N LYS A 171 9.55 11.05 -7.88
CA LYS A 171 9.45 10.09 -8.99
C LYS A 171 9.82 8.69 -8.52
N GLY A 172 8.96 7.72 -8.78
CA GLY A 172 9.17 6.32 -8.39
C GLY A 172 8.54 5.95 -7.04
N THR A 173 7.92 6.91 -6.32
CA THR A 173 7.09 6.58 -5.16
C THR A 173 5.90 5.72 -5.61
N PRO A 174 5.65 4.55 -4.99
CA PRO A 174 4.53 3.71 -5.38
C PRO A 174 3.19 4.37 -5.03
N VAL A 175 2.34 4.55 -6.03
CA VAL A 175 0.96 5.02 -5.88
C VAL A 175 0.05 4.03 -6.61
N TYR A 176 -0.97 3.52 -5.90
CA TYR A 176 -1.92 2.55 -6.45
C TYR A 176 -3.34 3.10 -6.39
N TYR A 177 -4.18 2.61 -7.31
CA TYR A 177 -5.60 2.95 -7.38
C TYR A 177 -6.44 1.76 -6.93
N LEU A 178 -7.55 2.04 -6.21
CA LEU A 178 -8.30 1.02 -5.45
C LEU A 178 -9.63 0.60 -6.10
N GLU A 179 -10.27 1.43 -6.94
CA GLU A 179 -11.69 1.26 -7.34
C GLU A 179 -11.95 0.00 -8.19
N GLY A 180 -10.98 -0.46 -8.97
CA GLY A 180 -11.13 -1.68 -9.76
C GLY A 180 -11.79 -1.51 -11.12
N ASP A 181 -11.96 -0.29 -11.60
CA ASP A 181 -12.65 0.08 -12.84
C ASP A 181 -11.72 0.53 -13.98
N LEU A 182 -10.41 0.46 -13.77
CA LEU A 182 -9.37 0.78 -14.77
C LEU A 182 -8.55 -0.47 -15.12
N SER A 183 -8.32 -0.66 -16.41
CA SER A 183 -7.41 -1.70 -16.90
C SER A 183 -5.94 -1.41 -16.54
N PRO A 184 -5.04 -2.43 -16.55
CA PRO A 184 -3.61 -2.22 -16.33
C PRO A 184 -2.99 -1.17 -17.25
N LYS A 185 -3.44 -1.11 -18.51
CA LYS A 185 -2.97 -0.11 -19.47
C LYS A 185 -3.31 1.31 -19.03
N GLU A 186 -4.56 1.55 -18.63
CA GLU A 186 -5.00 2.86 -18.14
C GLU A 186 -4.25 3.27 -16.86
N LEU A 187 -4.03 2.34 -15.94
CA LEU A 187 -3.23 2.60 -14.74
C LEU A 187 -1.79 2.98 -15.08
N LYS A 188 -1.19 2.31 -16.06
CA LYS A 188 0.14 2.64 -16.56
C LYS A 188 0.21 4.04 -17.17
N GLU A 189 -0.79 4.41 -17.94
CA GLU A 189 -0.92 5.76 -18.54
C GLU A 189 -1.06 6.84 -17.47
N TRP A 190 -1.69 6.52 -16.33
CA TRP A 190 -1.76 7.45 -15.19
C TRP A 190 -0.43 7.57 -14.43
N GLY A 191 0.46 6.61 -14.57
CA GLY A 191 1.71 6.52 -13.81
C GLY A 191 1.57 5.81 -12.47
N CYS A 192 0.49 5.01 -12.28
CA CYS A 192 0.33 4.16 -11.11
C CYS A 192 1.42 3.08 -11.07
N ALA A 193 1.78 2.66 -9.85
CA ALA A 193 2.66 1.52 -9.62
C ALA A 193 1.97 0.19 -9.93
N GLY A 194 0.64 0.17 -9.98
CA GLY A 194 -0.19 -0.96 -10.39
C GLY A 194 -1.61 -0.91 -9.82
N PRO A 195 -2.39 -1.96 -10.06
CA PRO A 195 -3.69 -2.14 -9.42
C PRO A 195 -3.52 -2.60 -7.96
N ASP A 196 -4.30 -1.98 -7.07
CA ASP A 196 -4.54 -2.44 -5.71
C ASP A 196 -6.05 -2.65 -5.57
N TYR A 197 -6.54 -3.82 -6.02
CA TYR A 197 -7.96 -4.02 -6.24
C TYR A 197 -8.55 -5.06 -5.29
N HIS A 198 -9.85 -4.93 -5.03
CA HIS A 198 -10.59 -5.99 -4.37
C HIS A 198 -10.40 -7.30 -5.14
N PHE A 199 -10.10 -8.39 -4.44
CA PHE A 199 -9.71 -9.68 -5.04
C PHE A 199 -10.73 -10.22 -6.05
N SER A 200 -12.01 -9.86 -5.91
CA SER A 200 -13.05 -10.25 -6.88
C SER A 200 -12.88 -9.64 -8.26
N VAL A 201 -12.14 -8.52 -8.36
CA VAL A 201 -11.80 -7.92 -9.67
C VAL A 201 -10.85 -8.85 -10.42
N PHE A 202 -9.82 -9.34 -9.75
CA PHE A 202 -8.88 -10.30 -10.35
C PHE A 202 -9.52 -11.66 -10.66
N LYS A 203 -10.53 -12.09 -9.89
CA LYS A 203 -11.31 -13.27 -10.25
C LYS A 203 -12.13 -13.09 -11.53
N ARG A 204 -12.60 -11.87 -11.81
CA ARG A 204 -13.29 -11.55 -13.08
C ARG A 204 -12.33 -11.28 -14.22
N HIS A 205 -11.13 -10.79 -13.92
CA HIS A 205 -10.09 -10.39 -14.85
C HIS A 205 -8.73 -10.98 -14.46
N PRO A 206 -8.58 -12.33 -14.48
CA PRO A 206 -7.32 -12.96 -14.07
C PRO A 206 -6.14 -12.57 -14.97
N GLU A 207 -6.40 -12.20 -16.22
CA GLU A 207 -5.41 -11.70 -17.17
C GLU A 207 -4.75 -10.40 -16.72
N TRP A 208 -5.43 -9.57 -15.91
CA TRP A 208 -4.89 -8.28 -15.45
C TRP A 208 -3.67 -8.42 -14.53
N ILE A 209 -3.50 -9.56 -13.88
CA ILE A 209 -2.29 -9.83 -13.07
C ILE A 209 -1.07 -9.89 -14.01
N LYS A 210 -1.15 -10.73 -15.05
CA LYS A 210 -0.07 -10.85 -16.01
C LYS A 210 0.14 -9.56 -16.82
N GLU A 211 -0.92 -8.92 -17.27
CA GLU A 211 -0.84 -7.65 -18.02
C GLU A 211 -0.15 -6.56 -17.20
N SER A 212 -0.43 -6.48 -15.90
CA SER A 212 0.26 -5.55 -14.99
C SER A 212 1.76 -5.82 -14.95
N HIS A 213 2.15 -7.09 -14.80
CA HIS A 213 3.57 -7.49 -14.79
C HIS A 213 4.26 -7.21 -16.12
N ASP A 214 3.61 -7.48 -17.26
CA ASP A 214 4.14 -7.18 -18.59
C ASP A 214 4.40 -5.68 -18.79
N LEU A 215 3.63 -4.82 -18.09
CA LEU A 215 3.80 -3.37 -18.07
C LEU A 215 4.79 -2.88 -16.98
N GLY A 216 5.43 -3.81 -16.25
CA GLY A 216 6.38 -3.51 -15.18
C GLY A 216 5.73 -2.95 -13.91
N MET A 217 4.46 -3.27 -13.67
CA MET A 217 3.70 -2.89 -12.48
C MET A 217 3.60 -4.04 -11.48
N LYS A 218 3.24 -3.70 -10.24
CA LYS A 218 2.97 -4.66 -9.16
C LYS A 218 1.46 -4.79 -8.93
N VAL A 219 1.04 -5.92 -8.37
CA VAL A 219 -0.37 -6.23 -8.13
C VAL A 219 -0.60 -6.50 -6.65
N ASN A 220 -1.51 -5.75 -6.03
CA ASN A 220 -2.02 -6.01 -4.68
C ASN A 220 -3.50 -6.40 -4.73
N ALA A 221 -3.91 -7.32 -3.86
CA ALA A 221 -5.30 -7.72 -3.69
C ALA A 221 -5.75 -7.53 -2.24
N TRP A 222 -6.92 -6.92 -2.03
CA TRP A 222 -7.53 -6.67 -0.71
C TRP A 222 -9.01 -7.04 -0.70
N THR A 223 -9.70 -7.16 0.46
CA THR A 223 -9.15 -7.62 1.71
C THR A 223 -9.33 -9.13 1.74
N VAL A 224 -8.24 -9.86 1.73
CA VAL A 224 -8.25 -11.31 1.54
C VAL A 224 -8.06 -11.99 2.89
N ASN A 225 -9.09 -12.68 3.39
CA ASN A 225 -9.04 -13.34 4.70
C ASN A 225 -9.28 -14.85 4.61
N ASP A 226 -9.77 -15.35 3.47
CA ASP A 226 -10.03 -16.76 3.24
C ASP A 226 -8.82 -17.45 2.61
N ALA A 227 -8.45 -18.61 3.13
CA ALA A 227 -7.28 -19.35 2.68
C ALA A 227 -7.36 -19.83 1.22
N LYS A 228 -8.58 -20.10 0.69
CA LYS A 228 -8.75 -20.51 -0.72
C LYS A 228 -8.52 -19.30 -1.65
N ASP A 229 -9.01 -18.13 -1.26
CA ASP A 229 -8.80 -16.90 -2.01
C ASP A 229 -7.33 -16.49 -1.99
N MET A 230 -6.65 -16.59 -0.84
CA MET A 230 -5.20 -16.37 -0.73
C MET A 230 -4.44 -17.30 -1.65
N LYS A 231 -4.72 -18.61 -1.56
CA LYS A 231 -4.03 -19.60 -2.41
C LYS A 231 -4.25 -19.31 -3.90
N TRP A 232 -5.49 -18.99 -4.30
CA TRP A 232 -5.78 -18.67 -5.70
C TRP A 232 -4.97 -17.47 -6.20
N LEU A 233 -4.89 -16.40 -5.41
CA LEU A 233 -4.13 -15.20 -5.75
C LEU A 233 -2.62 -15.47 -5.81
N ILE A 234 -2.07 -16.25 -4.87
CA ILE A 234 -0.67 -16.67 -4.86
C ILE A 234 -0.34 -17.49 -6.11
N ASP A 235 -1.20 -18.47 -6.44
CA ASP A 235 -1.03 -19.30 -7.63
C ASP A 235 -1.07 -18.49 -8.94
N HIS A 236 -1.77 -17.33 -8.95
CA HIS A 236 -1.82 -16.41 -10.09
C HIS A 236 -0.72 -15.33 -10.06
N GLY A 237 0.12 -15.33 -9.01
CA GLY A 237 1.33 -14.54 -8.95
C GLY A 237 1.14 -13.08 -8.51
N VAL A 238 0.11 -12.76 -7.71
CA VAL A 238 0.01 -11.40 -7.13
C VAL A 238 1.25 -11.09 -6.27
N ASP A 239 1.69 -9.85 -6.29
CA ASP A 239 2.88 -9.42 -5.53
C ASP A 239 2.56 -9.23 -4.04
N PHE A 240 1.36 -8.76 -3.74
CA PHE A 240 0.94 -8.46 -2.37
C PHE A 240 -0.47 -8.96 -2.09
N ILE A 241 -0.70 -9.32 -0.84
CA ILE A 241 -2.03 -9.60 -0.28
C ILE A 241 -2.22 -8.73 0.97
N THR A 242 -3.24 -7.89 0.94
CA THR A 242 -3.69 -7.10 2.10
C THR A 242 -4.76 -7.88 2.85
N THR A 243 -4.51 -8.19 4.14
CA THR A 243 -5.35 -9.09 4.93
C THR A 243 -5.51 -8.63 6.39
N ASN A 244 -6.63 -9.01 7.02
CA ASN A 244 -6.85 -8.87 8.46
C ASN A 244 -6.23 -10.01 9.30
N VAL A 245 -5.70 -11.04 8.65
CA VAL A 245 -5.13 -12.24 9.28
C VAL A 245 -3.73 -12.49 8.73
N PRO A 246 -2.74 -11.62 9.06
CA PRO A 246 -1.41 -11.63 8.45
C PRO A 246 -0.50 -12.77 8.94
N VAL A 247 -1.00 -13.67 9.80
CA VAL A 247 -0.35 -14.86 10.37
C VAL A 247 -1.23 -16.08 10.22
#